data_38cd3713d68fe4be9a19700eac92ae82
#
_entry.id   38cd3713d68fe4be9a19700eac92ae82
#
_cell.length_a   1.000
_cell.length_b   1.000
_cell.length_c   1.000
_cell.angle_alpha   90.00
_cell.angle_beta   90.00
_cell.angle_gamma   90.00
#
_symmetry.space_group_name_H-M   'P 1'
#
loop_
_entity.id
_entity.type
_entity.pdbx_description
1 polymer ?
#
loop_
_entity_poly.entity_id
_entity_poly.type
_entity_poly.pdbx_seq_one_letter_code
_entity_poly.pdbx_strand_id
1 'polypeptide(L)'
;WVFRMDDDGINETLGALFGAPYDLLLGRRTYDIFAAYWPYVEGENAFMGESLTQAGKYVLTSSDAPLEWENSHRLSAIDEVPALKQSDGPDLLIQGSSTLYPQLLDAGLLDRLVLMTFPIVLGRGKRLLDGAMSAGKLKLVDHRVTEKGTVITTYEPDGTIPPMPANAPEPSTSKREMARRARIEAGTW
;
A
#
# COMPACT_ATOMS: atom_id res chain seq x y z
N TRP A 1 14.28 4.15 -10.13
CA TRP A 1 14.50 2.84 -10.78
C TRP A 1 13.23 2.34 -11.50
N VAL A 2 12.05 2.54 -10.97
CA VAL A 2 10.78 2.04 -11.54
C VAL A 2 10.58 2.51 -12.98
N PHE A 3 10.88 3.75 -13.30
CA PHE A 3 10.80 4.30 -14.66
C PHE A 3 11.78 3.70 -15.68
N ARG A 4 12.67 2.81 -15.24
CA ARG A 4 13.56 2.04 -16.13
C ARG A 4 13.02 0.65 -16.45
N MET A 5 11.93 0.28 -15.80
CA MET A 5 11.28 -1.03 -15.93
C MET A 5 10.07 -0.85 -16.85
N ASP A 6 10.36 -0.80 -18.16
CA ASP A 6 9.32 -0.80 -19.19
C ASP A 6 8.69 -2.20 -19.24
N ASP A 7 7.43 -2.32 -18.83
CA ASP A 7 6.72 -3.60 -18.68
C ASP A 7 5.21 -3.39 -18.99
N ASP A 8 4.78 -3.87 -20.16
CA ASP A 8 3.42 -3.69 -20.64
C ASP A 8 2.38 -4.26 -19.66
N GLY A 9 2.68 -5.36 -18.99
CA GLY A 9 1.78 -5.93 -18.00
C GLY A 9 1.56 -5.04 -16.77
N ILE A 10 2.54 -4.21 -16.43
CA ILE A 10 2.39 -3.17 -15.39
C ILE A 10 1.50 -2.05 -15.92
N ASN A 11 1.76 -1.57 -17.14
CA ASN A 11 0.98 -0.51 -17.77
C ASN A 11 -0.49 -0.90 -17.90
N GLU A 12 -0.79 -2.12 -18.28
CA GLU A 12 -2.14 -2.67 -18.33
C GLU A 12 -2.79 -2.68 -16.92
N THR A 13 -2.06 -3.11 -15.89
CA THR A 13 -2.58 -3.15 -14.53
C THR A 13 -2.86 -1.74 -14.00
N LEU A 14 -1.96 -0.80 -14.22
CA LEU A 14 -2.16 0.60 -13.87
C LEU A 14 -3.32 1.21 -14.66
N GLY A 15 -3.40 0.92 -15.97
CA GLY A 15 -4.51 1.34 -16.82
C GLY A 15 -5.86 0.83 -16.31
N ALA A 16 -5.93 -0.39 -15.80
CA ALA A 16 -7.16 -0.93 -15.21
C ALA A 16 -7.51 -0.26 -13.87
N LEU A 17 -6.51 0.03 -13.02
CA LEU A 17 -6.71 0.69 -11.73
C LEU A 17 -7.15 2.16 -11.88
N PHE A 18 -6.60 2.88 -12.85
CA PHE A 18 -6.90 4.29 -13.10
C PHE A 18 -7.94 4.52 -14.21
N GLY A 19 -8.44 3.46 -14.83
CA GLY A 19 -9.43 3.52 -15.90
C GLY A 19 -10.87 3.66 -15.43
N ALA A 20 -11.18 3.30 -14.19
CA ALA A 20 -12.46 3.58 -13.54
C ALA A 20 -12.40 4.91 -12.78
N PRO A 21 -13.53 5.53 -12.44
CA PRO A 21 -13.54 6.69 -11.55
C PRO A 21 -12.87 6.38 -10.21
N TYR A 22 -12.01 7.25 -9.73
CA TYR A 22 -11.30 7.10 -8.45
C TYR A 22 -11.06 8.45 -7.77
N ASP A 23 -10.90 8.39 -6.46
CA ASP A 23 -10.29 9.43 -5.65
C ASP A 23 -9.00 8.90 -5.01
N LEU A 24 -8.15 9.79 -4.51
CA LEU A 24 -6.87 9.44 -3.90
C LEU A 24 -6.91 9.58 -2.38
N LEU A 25 -6.46 8.56 -1.66
CA LEU A 25 -6.13 8.67 -0.24
C LEU A 25 -4.60 8.73 -0.08
N LEU A 26 -4.10 9.85 0.39
CA LEU A 26 -2.67 10.17 0.42
C LEU A 26 -2.20 10.55 1.82
N GLY A 27 -0.99 10.15 2.18
CA GLY A 27 -0.27 10.79 3.27
C GLY A 27 0.41 12.08 2.77
N ARG A 28 0.64 13.05 3.64
CA ARG A 28 1.18 14.38 3.32
C ARG A 28 2.40 14.33 2.40
N ARG A 29 3.37 13.48 2.69
CA ARG A 29 4.60 13.41 1.90
C ARG A 29 4.35 12.97 0.45
N THR A 30 3.46 12.02 0.24
CA THR A 30 3.10 11.57 -1.12
C THR A 30 2.31 12.66 -1.84
N TYR A 31 1.40 13.32 -1.14
CA TYR A 31 0.69 14.48 -1.66
C TYR A 31 1.66 15.56 -2.16
N ASP A 32 2.63 15.96 -1.35
CA ASP A 32 3.60 17.00 -1.73
C ASP A 32 4.42 16.61 -2.98
N ILE A 33 4.80 15.33 -3.10
CA ILE A 33 5.49 14.81 -4.29
C ILE A 33 4.58 14.87 -5.51
N PHE A 34 3.33 14.46 -5.39
CA PHE A 34 2.36 14.42 -6.48
C PHE A 34 1.98 15.82 -6.93
N ALA A 35 1.67 16.72 -6.00
CA ALA A 35 1.31 18.10 -6.28
C ALA A 35 2.44 18.89 -6.95
N ALA A 36 3.69 18.53 -6.69
CA ALA A 36 4.85 19.15 -7.33
C ALA A 36 5.11 18.66 -8.77
N TYR A 37 4.51 17.57 -9.19
CA TYR A 37 4.79 16.94 -10.49
C TYR A 37 3.56 16.86 -11.40
N TRP A 38 2.48 16.23 -10.96
CA TRP A 38 1.38 15.85 -11.83
C TRP A 38 0.62 17.01 -12.47
N PRO A 39 0.39 18.15 -11.80
CA PRO A 39 -0.27 19.30 -12.42
C PRO A 39 0.50 19.94 -13.60
N TYR A 40 1.81 19.63 -13.68
CA TYR A 40 2.73 20.27 -14.63
C TYR A 40 3.27 19.29 -15.67
N VAL A 41 2.84 18.02 -15.64
CA VAL A 41 3.33 17.01 -16.58
C VAL A 41 2.73 17.26 -17.96
N GLU A 42 3.60 17.21 -18.98
CA GLU A 42 3.27 17.42 -20.39
C GLU A 42 3.56 16.16 -21.23
N GLY A 43 3.19 16.20 -22.50
CA GLY A 43 3.45 15.12 -23.45
C GLY A 43 2.58 13.91 -23.24
N GLU A 44 3.15 12.73 -23.40
CA GLU A 44 2.41 11.46 -23.39
C GLU A 44 1.71 11.16 -22.04
N ASN A 45 2.21 11.72 -20.97
CA ASN A 45 1.64 11.54 -19.62
C ASN A 45 0.67 12.65 -19.20
N ALA A 46 0.40 13.65 -20.03
CA ALA A 46 -0.49 14.76 -19.69
C ALA A 46 -1.89 14.30 -19.26
N PHE A 47 -2.43 13.28 -19.92
CA PHE A 47 -3.73 12.70 -19.58
C PHE A 47 -3.80 12.16 -18.14
N MET A 48 -2.70 11.57 -17.66
CA MET A 48 -2.60 11.10 -16.27
C MET A 48 -2.56 12.28 -15.29
N GLY A 49 -1.83 13.36 -15.65
CA GLY A 49 -1.79 14.59 -14.86
C GLY A 49 -3.18 15.22 -14.73
N GLU A 50 -3.94 15.28 -15.82
CA GLU A 50 -5.33 15.75 -15.82
C GLU A 50 -6.24 14.87 -14.96
N SER A 51 -6.19 13.55 -15.13
CA SER A 51 -6.98 12.60 -14.36
C SER A 51 -6.73 12.72 -12.86
N LEU A 52 -5.46 12.77 -12.44
CA LEU A 52 -5.07 12.93 -11.04
C LEU A 52 -5.45 14.33 -10.48
N THR A 53 -5.47 15.36 -11.32
CA THR A 53 -5.89 16.71 -10.92
C THR A 53 -7.40 16.78 -10.72
N GLN A 54 -8.18 16.11 -11.55
CA GLN A 54 -9.64 16.06 -11.44
C GLN A 54 -10.12 15.20 -10.26
N ALA A 55 -9.44 14.11 -9.96
CA ALA A 55 -9.78 13.24 -8.82
C ALA A 55 -9.77 14.00 -7.49
N GLY A 56 -10.60 13.64 -6.55
CA GLY A 56 -10.52 14.09 -5.15
C GLY A 56 -9.24 13.58 -4.49
N LYS A 57 -8.55 14.44 -3.74
CA LYS A 57 -7.36 14.05 -2.94
C LYS A 57 -7.66 14.21 -1.47
N TYR A 58 -7.84 13.10 -0.77
CA TYR A 58 -8.01 13.06 0.68
C TYR A 58 -6.65 12.84 1.34
N VAL A 59 -6.16 13.87 2.02
CA VAL A 59 -4.78 13.91 2.55
C VAL A 59 -4.80 13.73 4.05
N LEU A 60 -4.39 12.54 4.52
CA LEU A 60 -4.23 12.28 5.95
C LEU A 60 -2.96 12.94 6.47
N THR A 61 -3.13 13.96 7.32
CA THR A 61 -2.03 14.79 7.82
C THR A 61 -2.38 15.52 9.11
N SER A 62 -1.42 15.60 10.03
CA SER A 62 -1.47 16.46 11.22
C SER A 62 -0.94 17.88 10.96
N SER A 63 -0.42 18.17 9.75
CA SER A 63 0.12 19.48 9.42
C SER A 63 -0.97 20.43 8.96
N ASP A 64 -0.95 21.67 9.43
CA ASP A 64 -1.86 22.73 9.00
C ASP A 64 -1.42 23.46 7.70
N ALA A 65 -0.28 23.06 7.14
CA ALA A 65 0.21 23.63 5.89
C ALA A 65 -0.83 23.46 4.76
N PRO A 66 -1.02 24.46 3.90
CA PRO A 66 -2.03 24.44 2.84
C PRO A 66 -1.93 23.22 1.93
N LEU A 67 -3.06 22.83 1.36
CA LEU A 67 -3.16 21.86 0.27
C LEU A 67 -3.55 22.66 -0.99
N GLU A 68 -2.56 23.00 -1.80
CA GLU A 68 -2.74 23.95 -2.92
C GLU A 68 -3.17 23.27 -4.23
N TRP A 69 -3.03 21.95 -4.33
CA TRP A 69 -3.50 21.21 -5.51
C TRP A 69 -5.03 21.13 -5.50
N GLU A 70 -5.65 21.39 -6.64
CA GLU A 70 -7.10 21.37 -6.79
C GLU A 70 -7.75 20.10 -6.24
N ASN A 71 -8.99 20.19 -5.79
CA ASN A 71 -9.78 19.07 -5.24
C ASN A 71 -9.08 18.33 -4.07
N SER A 72 -8.33 19.05 -3.24
CA SER A 72 -7.64 18.48 -2.09
C SER A 72 -8.39 18.75 -0.79
N HIS A 73 -8.58 17.71 0.00
CA HIS A 73 -9.31 17.71 1.26
C HIS A 73 -8.42 17.17 2.37
N ARG A 74 -8.38 17.85 3.51
CA ARG A 74 -7.63 17.39 4.67
C ARG A 74 -8.44 16.36 5.45
N LEU A 75 -7.77 15.26 5.86
CA LEU A 75 -8.21 14.38 6.92
C LEU A 75 -7.25 14.51 8.10
N SER A 76 -7.77 14.75 9.26
CA SER A 76 -6.99 14.91 10.49
C SER A 76 -6.68 13.58 11.17
N ALA A 77 -7.55 12.58 10.95
CA ALA A 77 -7.44 11.26 11.55
C ALA A 77 -7.97 10.16 10.61
N ILE A 78 -7.53 8.92 10.85
CA ILE A 78 -7.90 7.76 10.05
C ILE A 78 -9.38 7.36 10.22
N ASP A 79 -10.00 7.75 11.33
CA ASP A 79 -11.41 7.50 11.64
C ASP A 79 -12.38 8.32 10.78
N GLU A 80 -11.89 9.26 9.99
CA GLU A 80 -12.68 9.96 8.96
C GLU A 80 -12.83 9.13 7.67
N VAL A 81 -11.94 8.16 7.42
CA VAL A 81 -11.97 7.33 6.20
C VAL A 81 -13.25 6.48 6.06
N PRO A 82 -13.83 5.89 7.12
CA PRO A 82 -15.09 5.16 7.00
C PRO A 82 -16.23 5.98 6.41
N ALA A 83 -16.33 7.25 6.74
CA ALA A 83 -17.36 8.13 6.18
C ALA A 83 -17.19 8.34 4.68
N LEU A 84 -15.95 8.46 4.19
CA LEU A 84 -15.66 8.52 2.76
C LEU A 84 -16.03 7.21 2.05
N LYS A 85 -15.68 6.08 2.63
CA LYS A 85 -16.01 4.75 2.06
C LYS A 85 -17.52 4.47 2.01
N GLN A 86 -18.31 5.12 2.84
CA GLN A 86 -19.79 5.00 2.87
C GLN A 86 -20.49 6.03 1.99
N SER A 87 -19.77 6.98 1.42
CA SER A 87 -20.32 7.96 0.49
C SER A 87 -20.59 7.34 -0.89
N ASP A 88 -21.40 8.01 -1.72
CA ASP A 88 -21.62 7.63 -3.12
C ASP A 88 -20.44 8.02 -4.04
N GLY A 89 -19.27 8.28 -3.47
CA GLY A 89 -18.05 8.62 -4.19
C GLY A 89 -17.40 7.41 -4.90
N PRO A 90 -16.39 7.66 -5.73
CA PRO A 90 -15.64 6.61 -6.40
C PRO A 90 -14.72 5.85 -5.43
N ASP A 91 -14.06 4.80 -5.93
CA ASP A 91 -13.08 4.04 -5.15
C ASP A 91 -11.93 4.94 -4.67
N LEU A 92 -11.44 4.69 -3.44
CA LEU A 92 -10.26 5.35 -2.90
C LEU A 92 -8.99 4.58 -3.27
N LEU A 93 -8.16 5.14 -4.13
CA LEU A 93 -6.86 4.57 -4.49
C LEU A 93 -5.74 5.13 -3.62
N ILE A 94 -4.85 4.23 -3.19
CA ILE A 94 -3.65 4.59 -2.43
C ILE A 94 -2.43 4.20 -3.27
N GLN A 95 -1.79 5.18 -3.88
CA GLN A 95 -0.54 4.97 -4.60
C GLN A 95 0.64 5.55 -3.81
N GLY A 96 1.33 4.70 -3.10
CA GLY A 96 2.34 5.15 -2.15
C GLY A 96 1.74 5.45 -0.77
N SER A 97 2.45 6.28 0.04
CA SER A 97 2.09 6.50 1.45
C SER A 97 2.16 5.22 2.28
N SER A 98 3.29 4.51 2.19
CA SER A 98 3.50 3.22 2.87
C SER A 98 3.21 3.25 4.39
N THR A 99 3.19 4.43 5.00
CA THR A 99 2.82 4.63 6.40
C THR A 99 1.32 4.51 6.68
N LEU A 100 0.48 4.56 5.63
CA LEU A 100 -0.97 4.41 5.77
C LEU A 100 -1.40 2.94 5.80
N TYR A 101 -0.70 2.04 5.09
CA TYR A 101 -1.10 0.65 4.95
C TYR A 101 -1.27 -0.08 6.29
N PRO A 102 -0.33 -0.01 7.26
CA PRO A 102 -0.51 -0.65 8.55
C PRO A 102 -1.76 -0.16 9.30
N GLN A 103 -1.97 1.15 9.31
CA GLN A 103 -3.11 1.77 9.99
C GLN A 103 -4.45 1.39 9.35
N LEU A 104 -4.51 1.36 8.02
CA LEU A 104 -5.71 0.97 7.28
C LEU A 104 -6.02 -0.51 7.42
N LEU A 105 -4.99 -1.37 7.45
CA LEU A 105 -5.15 -2.81 7.71
C LEU A 105 -5.67 -3.06 9.13
N ASP A 106 -5.08 -2.44 10.14
CA ASP A 106 -5.51 -2.57 11.54
C ASP A 106 -6.94 -2.07 11.78
N ALA A 107 -7.31 -1.00 11.08
CA ALA A 107 -8.67 -0.44 11.14
C ALA A 107 -9.69 -1.21 10.28
N GLY A 108 -9.29 -2.23 9.52
CA GLY A 108 -10.15 -2.96 8.59
C GLY A 108 -10.67 -2.10 7.43
N LEU A 109 -9.93 -1.07 7.04
CA LEU A 109 -10.32 -0.10 6.02
C LEU A 109 -9.69 -0.35 4.65
N LEU A 110 -8.73 -1.27 4.55
CA LEU A 110 -8.14 -1.69 3.29
C LEU A 110 -8.92 -2.90 2.74
N ASP A 111 -9.57 -2.74 1.59
CA ASP A 111 -10.33 -3.82 0.96
C ASP A 111 -9.45 -4.68 0.05
N ARG A 112 -8.50 -4.05 -0.63
CA ARG A 112 -7.65 -4.72 -1.62
C ARG A 112 -6.23 -4.19 -1.61
N LEU A 113 -5.26 -5.07 -1.75
CA LEU A 113 -3.84 -4.76 -1.84
C LEU A 113 -3.27 -5.35 -3.14
N VAL A 114 -2.89 -4.49 -4.08
CA VAL A 114 -2.22 -4.89 -5.33
C VAL A 114 -0.72 -4.69 -5.16
N LEU A 115 0.04 -5.77 -5.28
CA LEU A 115 1.49 -5.75 -5.18
C LEU A 115 2.13 -6.07 -6.53
N MET A 116 3.12 -5.27 -6.91
CA MET A 116 3.95 -5.48 -8.09
C MET A 116 5.38 -5.76 -7.64
N THR A 117 5.79 -7.02 -7.68
CA THR A 117 7.12 -7.46 -7.27
C THR A 117 8.02 -7.59 -8.49
N PHE A 118 8.95 -6.66 -8.62
CA PHE A 118 9.89 -6.61 -9.73
C PHE A 118 11.06 -7.59 -9.53
N PRO A 119 11.58 -8.23 -10.60
CA PRO A 119 12.71 -9.17 -10.51
C PRO A 119 14.05 -8.43 -10.40
N ILE A 120 14.20 -7.59 -9.36
CA ILE A 120 15.41 -6.77 -9.13
C ILE A 120 15.83 -6.84 -7.67
N VAL A 121 17.10 -6.63 -7.42
CA VAL A 121 17.69 -6.51 -6.08
C VAL A 121 18.26 -5.12 -5.89
N LEU A 122 17.67 -4.35 -4.99
CA LEU A 122 18.08 -2.97 -4.70
C LEU A 122 19.10 -2.87 -3.56
N GLY A 123 19.30 -3.96 -2.81
CA GLY A 123 20.21 -4.02 -1.66
C GLY A 123 19.71 -3.34 -0.39
N ARG A 124 18.94 -2.27 -0.50
CA ARG A 124 18.30 -1.55 0.62
C ARG A 124 17.03 -0.86 0.17
N GLY A 125 16.09 -0.66 1.10
CA GLY A 125 14.80 -0.02 0.82
C GLY A 125 13.91 0.01 2.04
N LYS A 126 12.74 0.63 1.91
CA LYS A 126 11.68 0.57 2.91
C LYS A 126 10.94 -0.77 2.80
N ARG A 127 10.48 -1.28 3.93
CA ARG A 127 9.50 -2.38 3.94
C ARG A 127 8.13 -1.83 3.59
N LEU A 128 7.35 -2.62 2.87
CA LEU A 128 5.98 -2.25 2.52
C LEU A 128 5.09 -2.14 3.75
N LEU A 129 5.13 -3.17 4.60
CA LEU A 129 4.41 -3.24 5.86
C LEU A 129 5.44 -3.13 6.99
N ASP A 130 5.78 -1.89 7.34
CA ASP A 130 6.72 -1.55 8.40
C ASP A 130 5.99 -0.72 9.46
N GLY A 131 6.20 -1.07 10.71
CA GLY A 131 5.55 -0.42 11.85
C GLY A 131 4.76 -1.38 12.73
N ALA A 132 4.18 -0.84 13.79
CA ALA A 132 3.31 -1.59 14.70
C ALA A 132 1.95 -1.80 14.03
N MET A 133 1.65 -3.05 13.71
CA MET A 133 0.34 -3.49 13.22
C MET A 133 0.04 -4.88 13.74
N SER A 134 -1.23 -5.21 13.84
CA SER A 134 -1.67 -6.54 14.20
C SER A 134 -1.34 -7.56 13.12
N ALA A 135 -0.96 -8.76 13.53
CA ALA A 135 -0.74 -9.84 12.58
C ALA A 135 -2.07 -10.26 11.95
N GLY A 136 -2.13 -10.27 10.63
CA GLY A 136 -3.33 -10.60 9.88
C GLY A 136 -3.05 -11.58 8.75
N LYS A 137 -4.09 -12.22 8.25
CA LYS A 137 -4.06 -13.11 7.10
C LYS A 137 -4.55 -12.36 5.85
N LEU A 138 -3.93 -12.64 4.73
CA LEU A 138 -4.34 -12.16 3.42
C LEU A 138 -4.75 -13.35 2.55
N LYS A 139 -5.82 -13.20 1.78
CA LYS A 139 -6.27 -14.14 0.76
C LYS A 139 -5.81 -13.64 -0.60
N LEU A 140 -5.06 -14.46 -1.32
CA LEU A 140 -4.76 -14.20 -2.73
C LEU A 140 -6.03 -14.37 -3.55
N VAL A 141 -6.44 -13.31 -4.26
CA VAL A 141 -7.66 -13.31 -5.10
C VAL A 141 -7.35 -13.26 -6.59
N ASP A 142 -6.20 -12.71 -6.96
CA ASP A 142 -5.71 -12.71 -8.34
C ASP A 142 -4.19 -12.66 -8.39
N HIS A 143 -3.60 -13.21 -9.46
CA HIS A 143 -2.16 -13.11 -9.70
C HIS A 143 -1.83 -13.28 -11.17
N ARG A 144 -0.76 -12.62 -11.60
CA ARG A 144 -0.16 -12.84 -12.92
C ARG A 144 1.35 -12.58 -12.88
N VAL A 145 2.06 -13.15 -13.84
CA VAL A 145 3.46 -12.86 -14.09
C VAL A 145 3.56 -12.24 -15.49
N THR A 146 4.21 -11.09 -15.57
CA THR A 146 4.43 -10.42 -16.87
C THR A 146 5.52 -11.13 -17.67
N GLU A 147 5.62 -10.84 -18.95
CA GLU A 147 6.69 -11.39 -19.81
C GLU A 147 8.10 -10.99 -19.31
N LYS A 148 8.21 -9.85 -18.64
CA LYS A 148 9.48 -9.38 -18.03
C LYS A 148 9.73 -9.88 -16.61
N GLY A 149 8.86 -10.78 -16.11
CA GLY A 149 9.03 -11.46 -14.82
C GLY A 149 8.55 -10.68 -13.62
N THR A 150 7.82 -9.58 -13.79
CA THR A 150 7.16 -8.89 -12.68
C THR A 150 5.99 -9.74 -12.20
N VAL A 151 5.94 -10.04 -10.90
CA VAL A 151 4.83 -10.76 -10.27
C VAL A 151 3.83 -9.75 -9.75
N ILE A 152 2.62 -9.77 -10.28
CA ILE A 152 1.51 -8.92 -9.84
C ILE A 152 0.55 -9.79 -9.06
N THR A 153 0.24 -9.40 -7.83
CA THR A 153 -0.66 -10.15 -6.95
C THR A 153 -1.69 -9.22 -6.32
N THR A 154 -2.92 -9.70 -6.24
CA THR A 154 -4.01 -8.99 -5.56
C THR A 154 -4.45 -9.79 -4.34
N TYR A 155 -4.44 -9.14 -3.20
CA TYR A 155 -4.86 -9.70 -1.93
C TYR A 155 -6.05 -8.95 -1.35
N GLU A 156 -6.85 -9.67 -0.58
CA GLU A 156 -7.89 -9.12 0.31
C GLU A 156 -7.57 -9.52 1.76
N PRO A 157 -7.82 -8.67 2.76
CA PRO A 157 -7.73 -9.08 4.17
C PRO A 157 -8.65 -10.26 4.45
N ASP A 158 -8.13 -11.27 5.17
CA ASP A 158 -8.84 -12.54 5.46
C ASP A 158 -8.78 -12.89 6.96
N GLY A 159 -8.92 -11.87 7.80
CA GLY A 159 -8.99 -12.02 9.25
C GLY A 159 -7.65 -12.29 9.93
N THR A 160 -7.71 -13.00 11.05
CA THR A 160 -6.54 -13.27 11.89
C THR A 160 -5.78 -14.52 11.45
N ILE A 161 -4.50 -14.60 11.80
CA ILE A 161 -3.72 -15.83 11.62
C ILE A 161 -4.35 -16.94 12.48
N PRO A 162 -4.66 -18.12 11.91
CA PRO A 162 -5.24 -19.21 12.67
C PRO A 162 -4.26 -19.70 13.77
N PRO A 163 -4.78 -20.24 14.88
CA PRO A 163 -3.94 -20.82 15.90
C PRO A 163 -3.14 -21.98 15.33
N MET A 164 -2.01 -22.28 15.97
CA MET A 164 -1.19 -23.43 15.61
C MET A 164 -2.03 -24.73 15.68
N PRO A 165 -1.98 -25.58 14.66
CA PRO A 165 -2.75 -26.83 14.66
C PRO A 165 -2.28 -27.75 15.79
N ALA A 166 -3.22 -28.52 16.36
CA ALA A 166 -2.95 -29.40 17.50
C ALA A 166 -1.86 -30.49 17.24
N ASN A 167 -1.62 -30.80 15.97
CA ASN A 167 -0.57 -31.76 15.54
C ASN A 167 0.72 -31.05 15.09
N ALA A 168 0.87 -29.78 15.34
CA ALA A 168 2.12 -29.08 15.04
C ALA A 168 3.26 -29.67 15.87
N PRO A 169 4.48 -29.78 15.30
CA PRO A 169 5.62 -30.28 16.03
C PRO A 169 5.88 -29.43 17.26
N GLU A 170 5.99 -30.07 18.42
CA GLU A 170 6.38 -29.35 19.61
C GLU A 170 7.77 -28.74 19.45
N PRO A 171 7.97 -27.54 19.94
CA PRO A 171 9.28 -26.91 19.89
C PRO A 171 10.30 -27.72 20.69
N SER A 172 11.51 -27.90 20.16
CA SER A 172 12.59 -28.54 20.90
C SER A 172 12.81 -27.85 22.26
N THR A 173 12.89 -28.64 23.32
CA THR A 173 13.19 -28.19 24.68
C THR A 173 14.69 -28.24 25.01
N SER A 174 15.55 -28.43 24.00
CA SER A 174 17.00 -28.44 24.21
C SER A 174 17.47 -27.09 24.77
N LYS A 175 18.47 -27.12 25.64
CA LYS A 175 19.08 -25.92 26.21
C LYS A 175 19.55 -24.93 25.12
N ARG A 176 20.02 -25.46 23.98
CA ARG A 176 20.48 -24.65 22.84
C ARG A 176 19.33 -23.92 22.17
N GLU A 177 18.21 -24.58 21.98
CA GLU A 177 17.02 -23.97 21.36
C GLU A 177 16.37 -22.95 22.29
N MET A 178 16.30 -23.24 23.58
CA MET A 178 15.81 -22.27 24.58
C MET A 178 16.67 -21.00 24.60
N ALA A 179 18.00 -21.15 24.57
CA ALA A 179 18.91 -20.00 24.51
C ALA A 179 18.75 -19.22 23.20
N ARG A 180 18.53 -19.90 22.05
CA ARG A 180 18.27 -19.25 20.75
C ARG A 180 17.00 -18.40 20.79
N ARG A 181 15.92 -18.94 21.34
CA ARG A 181 14.63 -18.22 21.47
C ARG A 181 14.74 -17.01 22.37
N ALA A 182 15.41 -17.15 23.49
CA ALA A 182 15.63 -16.03 24.41
C ALA A 182 16.39 -14.87 23.72
N ARG A 183 17.35 -15.17 22.83
CA ARG A 183 18.04 -14.13 22.04
C ARG A 183 17.11 -13.43 21.05
N ILE A 184 16.24 -14.19 20.37
CA ILE A 184 15.26 -13.62 19.41
C ILE A 184 14.30 -12.68 20.16
N GLU A 185 13.76 -13.14 21.28
CA GLU A 185 12.83 -12.37 22.09
C GLU A 185 13.47 -11.10 22.66
N ALA A 186 14.74 -11.18 23.04
CA ALA A 186 15.53 -10.03 23.50
C ALA A 186 16.01 -9.10 22.37
N GLY A 187 15.77 -9.44 21.09
CA GLY A 187 16.26 -8.67 19.94
C GLY A 187 17.79 -8.69 19.78
N THR A 188 18.48 -9.67 20.36
CA THR A 188 19.96 -9.80 20.37
C THR A 188 20.48 -10.91 19.46
N TRP A 189 19.69 -11.38 18.54
CA TRP A 189 20.02 -12.41 17.55
C TRP A 189 20.94 -11.88 16.44
#